data_be75a992d0b59c7562c77c198d13ac67
#
_entry.id   be75a992d0b59c7562c77c198d13ac67
#
_cell.length_a   1.000
_cell.length_b   1.000
_cell.length_c   1.000
_cell.angle_alpha   90.00
_cell.angle_beta   90.00
_cell.angle_gamma   90.00
#
_symmetry.space_group_name_H-M   'P 1'
#
loop_
_entity.id
_entity.type
_entity.pdbx_description
1 polymer ?
#
loop_
_entity_poly.entity_id
_entity_poly.type
_entity_poly.pdbx_seq_one_letter_code
_entity_poly.pdbx_strand_id
1 'polypeptide(L)'
;CPVLIASSRDLDMFYTPSNQKNLKYLKKIGKHVLPSPEGPLASGLEGKGRMLEPNEIVDLVENIFLSGCPLFGKEVLITAGPTYEKIDPVRFIGNLSSGLMGFELAKRALSLGAKVNLISGPSNLNLQENNLDLIRVFSTQEMYENSIKKFSSADIVIFSAAVSDYTPELYHNQKIKKEKDLKSLKLKKTIDI
;
A
#
# COMPACT_ATOMS: atom_id res chain seq x y z
N CYS A 1 -4.62 25.67 -15.24
CA CYS A 1 -5.09 24.95 -14.06
C CYS A 1 -6.19 23.96 -14.47
N PRO A 2 -6.11 22.66 -14.07
CA PRO A 2 -7.21 21.74 -14.29
C PRO A 2 -8.47 22.20 -13.54
N VAL A 3 -9.63 21.97 -14.14
CA VAL A 3 -10.92 22.33 -13.55
C VAL A 3 -11.74 21.06 -13.37
N LEU A 4 -12.11 20.77 -12.13
CA LEU A 4 -12.97 19.66 -11.76
C LEU A 4 -14.36 20.19 -11.38
N ILE A 5 -15.40 19.48 -11.79
CA ILE A 5 -16.78 19.87 -11.58
C ILE A 5 -17.51 18.72 -10.91
N ALA A 6 -17.78 18.87 -9.62
CA ALA A 6 -18.66 17.99 -8.85
C ALA A 6 -20.07 18.63 -8.86
N SER A 7 -21.03 17.99 -9.51
CA SER A 7 -22.38 18.52 -9.63
C SER A 7 -23.36 17.79 -8.70
N SER A 8 -24.28 18.57 -8.11
CA SER A 8 -25.45 18.03 -7.41
C SER A 8 -26.72 18.60 -8.09
N ARG A 9 -27.67 17.75 -8.41
CA ARG A 9 -28.92 18.12 -9.08
C ARG A 9 -30.02 17.12 -8.74
N ASP A 10 -31.25 17.57 -8.81
CA ASP A 10 -32.40 16.69 -8.73
C ASP A 10 -32.52 15.79 -9.97
N LEU A 11 -33.21 14.66 -9.85
CA LEU A 11 -33.34 13.64 -10.87
C LEU A 11 -33.83 14.22 -12.22
N ASP A 12 -34.92 14.97 -12.19
CA ASP A 12 -35.51 15.57 -13.39
C ASP A 12 -34.56 16.56 -14.05
N MET A 13 -33.87 17.38 -13.25
CA MET A 13 -32.88 18.36 -13.74
C MET A 13 -31.64 17.64 -14.30
N PHE A 14 -31.24 16.52 -13.73
CA PHE A 14 -30.08 15.78 -14.21
C PHE A 14 -30.28 15.27 -15.64
N TYR A 15 -31.48 14.77 -15.98
CA TYR A 15 -31.77 14.18 -17.29
C TYR A 15 -32.26 15.23 -18.34
N THR A 16 -32.41 16.51 -17.99
CA THR A 16 -32.78 17.51 -18.99
C THR A 16 -31.79 17.54 -20.16
N PRO A 17 -32.27 17.64 -21.42
CA PRO A 17 -31.42 17.69 -22.60
C PRO A 17 -30.35 18.79 -22.55
N SER A 18 -30.72 19.98 -22.04
CA SER A 18 -29.81 21.11 -21.86
C SER A 18 -28.67 20.79 -20.90
N ASN A 19 -28.98 20.16 -19.76
CA ASN A 19 -27.96 19.75 -18.80
C ASN A 19 -27.01 18.71 -19.37
N GLN A 20 -27.54 17.66 -20.00
CA GLN A 20 -26.73 16.62 -20.63
C GLN A 20 -25.83 17.18 -21.74
N LYS A 21 -26.32 18.12 -22.52
CA LYS A 21 -25.53 18.86 -23.54
C LYS A 21 -24.38 19.64 -22.88
N ASN A 22 -24.67 20.36 -21.79
CA ASN A 22 -23.67 21.15 -21.07
C ASN A 22 -22.57 20.25 -20.44
N LEU A 23 -22.94 19.14 -19.81
CA LEU A 23 -21.97 18.17 -19.25
C LEU A 23 -21.07 17.58 -20.34
N LYS A 24 -21.65 17.21 -21.50
CA LYS A 24 -20.88 16.73 -22.67
C LYS A 24 -19.94 17.83 -23.21
N TYR A 25 -20.39 19.05 -23.29
CA TYR A 25 -19.59 20.18 -23.75
C TYR A 25 -18.41 20.45 -22.80
N LEU A 26 -18.63 20.45 -21.50
CA LEU A 26 -17.56 20.62 -20.49
C LEU A 26 -16.49 19.56 -20.62
N LYS A 27 -16.89 18.29 -20.79
CA LYS A 27 -15.93 17.20 -21.06
C LYS A 27 -15.16 17.43 -22.37
N LYS A 28 -15.84 17.88 -23.43
CA LYS A 28 -15.20 18.14 -24.74
C LYS A 28 -14.14 19.24 -24.68
N ILE A 29 -14.32 20.25 -23.85
CA ILE A 29 -13.35 21.36 -23.67
C ILE A 29 -12.29 21.04 -22.60
N GLY A 30 -12.14 19.74 -22.22
CA GLY A 30 -11.08 19.28 -21.31
C GLY A 30 -11.33 19.56 -19.83
N LYS A 31 -12.58 19.76 -19.41
CA LYS A 31 -12.92 19.85 -17.98
C LYS A 31 -13.22 18.45 -17.43
N HIS A 32 -12.78 18.20 -16.20
CA HIS A 32 -13.05 16.94 -15.51
C HIS A 32 -14.42 17.01 -14.84
N VAL A 33 -15.43 16.43 -15.48
CA VAL A 33 -16.77 16.31 -14.90
C VAL A 33 -16.84 15.02 -14.11
N LEU A 34 -16.91 15.13 -12.79
CA LEU A 34 -16.98 14.02 -11.87
C LEU A 34 -18.33 13.28 -12.00
N PRO A 35 -18.37 11.96 -11.71
CA PRO A 35 -19.61 11.20 -11.75
C PRO A 35 -20.59 11.70 -10.68
N SER A 36 -21.88 11.55 -10.94
CA SER A 36 -22.93 11.76 -9.95
C SER A 36 -23.49 10.38 -9.59
N PRO A 37 -23.27 9.87 -8.37
CA PRO A 37 -23.77 8.57 -7.93
C PRO A 37 -25.29 8.57 -7.80
N GLU A 38 -25.86 7.39 -7.73
CA GLU A 38 -27.27 7.18 -7.38
C GLU A 38 -27.46 7.21 -5.87
N GLY A 39 -28.60 7.75 -5.43
CA GLY A 39 -28.95 7.78 -4.01
C GLY A 39 -30.09 8.75 -3.71
N PRO A 40 -30.41 8.93 -2.42
CA PRO A 40 -31.46 9.85 -2.00
C PRO A 40 -31.07 11.29 -2.33
N LEU A 41 -32.01 12.02 -2.88
CA LEU A 41 -31.90 13.43 -3.27
C LEU A 41 -32.62 14.33 -2.29
N ALA A 42 -32.32 15.64 -2.31
CA ALA A 42 -32.96 16.62 -1.42
C ALA A 42 -34.49 16.76 -1.63
N SER A 43 -34.98 16.40 -2.81
CA SER A 43 -36.42 16.35 -3.12
C SER A 43 -37.16 15.15 -2.53
N GLY A 44 -36.44 14.18 -1.91
CA GLY A 44 -37.00 12.90 -1.46
C GLY A 44 -37.10 11.83 -2.54
N LEU A 45 -36.70 12.16 -3.79
CA LEU A 45 -36.56 11.17 -4.87
C LEU A 45 -35.25 10.38 -4.71
N GLU A 46 -35.17 9.22 -5.36
CA GLU A 46 -33.96 8.40 -5.42
C GLU A 46 -33.50 8.23 -6.86
N GLY A 47 -32.21 8.48 -7.12
CA GLY A 47 -31.63 8.36 -8.45
C GLY A 47 -30.32 9.12 -8.65
N LYS A 48 -29.92 9.29 -9.92
CA LYS A 48 -28.70 10.02 -10.28
C LYS A 48 -28.84 11.51 -10.05
N GLY A 49 -27.81 12.12 -9.50
CA GLY A 49 -27.80 13.58 -9.29
C GLY A 49 -27.14 13.97 -7.98
N ARG A 50 -26.88 13.02 -7.09
CA ARG A 50 -26.17 13.25 -5.85
C ARG A 50 -24.71 13.66 -6.12
N MET A 51 -24.18 14.58 -5.32
CA MET A 51 -22.76 14.90 -5.32
C MET A 51 -21.98 13.74 -4.67
N LEU A 52 -20.76 13.49 -5.15
CA LEU A 52 -19.82 12.60 -4.50
C LEU A 52 -19.52 13.05 -3.07
N GLU A 53 -19.21 12.12 -2.21
CA GLU A 53 -18.72 12.43 -0.87
C GLU A 53 -17.36 13.15 -0.93
N PRO A 54 -17.05 14.03 0.04
CA PRO A 54 -15.81 14.81 0.02
C PRO A 54 -14.55 13.98 -0.17
N ASN A 55 -14.47 12.82 0.48
CA ASN A 55 -13.31 11.92 0.36
C ASN A 55 -13.16 11.37 -1.06
N GLU A 56 -14.26 10.96 -1.70
CA GLU A 56 -14.25 10.47 -3.08
C GLU A 56 -13.81 11.57 -4.07
N ILE A 57 -14.20 12.84 -3.81
CA ILE A 57 -13.75 13.97 -4.61
C ILE A 57 -12.24 14.16 -4.47
N VAL A 58 -11.70 14.09 -3.26
CA VAL A 58 -10.26 14.22 -2.99
C VAL A 58 -9.49 13.10 -3.70
N ASP A 59 -9.93 11.85 -3.59
CA ASP A 59 -9.32 10.71 -4.27
C ASP A 59 -9.26 10.89 -5.79
N LEU A 60 -10.34 11.41 -6.39
CA LEU A 60 -10.38 11.71 -7.82
C LEU A 60 -9.46 12.87 -8.22
N VAL A 61 -9.33 13.88 -7.37
CA VAL A 61 -8.37 14.98 -7.56
C VAL A 61 -6.94 14.44 -7.56
N GLU A 62 -6.59 13.65 -6.56
CA GLU A 62 -5.27 13.03 -6.45
C GLU A 62 -4.96 12.18 -7.69
N ASN A 63 -5.88 11.34 -8.13
CA ASN A 63 -5.71 10.51 -9.32
C ASN A 63 -5.46 11.34 -10.60
N ILE A 64 -6.14 12.49 -10.76
CA ILE A 64 -5.93 13.38 -11.91
C ILE A 64 -4.51 13.96 -11.87
N PHE A 65 -4.02 14.38 -10.71
CA PHE A 65 -2.66 14.92 -10.59
C PHE A 65 -1.60 13.83 -10.75
N LEU A 66 -1.86 12.61 -10.26
CA LEU A 66 -0.94 11.48 -10.37
C LEU A 66 -0.91 10.86 -11.78
N SER A 67 -1.96 11.03 -12.59
CA SER A 67 -2.06 10.40 -13.92
C SER A 67 -0.92 10.76 -14.90
N GLY A 68 -0.19 11.87 -14.65
CA GLY A 68 1.00 12.26 -15.39
C GLY A 68 2.32 11.74 -14.80
N CYS A 69 2.29 11.02 -13.68
CA CYS A 69 3.47 10.53 -13.01
C CYS A 69 4.02 9.24 -13.66
N PRO A 70 5.36 9.04 -13.67
CA PRO A 70 5.99 7.92 -14.39
C PRO A 70 5.56 6.53 -13.95
N LEU A 71 5.13 6.36 -12.68
CA LEU A 71 4.70 5.08 -12.12
C LEU A 71 3.19 4.98 -11.89
N PHE A 72 2.41 5.88 -12.48
CA PHE A 72 0.96 5.83 -12.34
C PHE A 72 0.38 4.50 -12.83
N GLY A 73 -0.41 3.85 -12.00
CA GLY A 73 -1.02 2.55 -12.30
C GLY A 73 -0.06 1.35 -12.20
N LYS A 74 1.21 1.56 -11.81
CA LYS A 74 2.17 0.48 -11.56
C LYS A 74 2.10 -0.02 -10.13
N GLU A 75 2.23 -1.33 -9.94
CA GLU A 75 2.38 -1.97 -8.64
C GLU A 75 3.86 -2.23 -8.35
N VAL A 76 4.34 -1.73 -7.21
CA VAL A 76 5.73 -1.87 -6.77
C VAL A 76 5.77 -2.68 -5.47
N LEU A 77 6.47 -3.80 -5.49
CA LEU A 77 6.74 -4.61 -4.31
C LEU A 77 8.11 -4.24 -3.75
N ILE A 78 8.17 -3.93 -2.45
CA ILE A 78 9.42 -3.56 -1.78
C ILE A 78 9.55 -4.37 -0.49
N THR A 79 10.72 -5.00 -0.26
CA THR A 79 11.05 -5.56 1.04
C THR A 79 11.96 -4.59 1.81
N ALA A 80 11.76 -4.46 3.13
CA ALA A 80 12.49 -3.51 3.97
C ALA A 80 12.76 -4.06 5.37
N GLY A 81 13.76 -3.48 6.03
CA GLY A 81 14.10 -3.80 7.41
C GLY A 81 14.82 -5.14 7.57
N PRO A 82 15.12 -5.53 8.82
CA PRO A 82 15.74 -6.82 9.14
C PRO A 82 14.69 -7.93 9.21
N THR A 83 15.14 -9.18 9.19
CA THR A 83 14.37 -10.31 9.69
C THR A 83 15.01 -10.85 10.98
N TYR A 84 14.16 -11.37 11.86
CA TYR A 84 14.59 -11.92 13.15
C TYR A 84 14.18 -13.37 13.27
N GLU A 85 15.18 -14.22 13.52
CA GLU A 85 15.02 -15.67 13.67
C GLU A 85 15.05 -16.06 15.15
N LYS A 86 13.90 -16.47 15.68
CA LYS A 86 13.74 -16.73 17.12
C LYS A 86 14.55 -17.95 17.58
N ILE A 87 15.32 -17.79 18.65
CA ILE A 87 15.97 -18.85 19.41
C ILE A 87 15.02 -19.39 20.47
N ASP A 88 14.41 -18.46 21.22
CA ASP A 88 13.40 -18.72 22.24
C ASP A 88 12.44 -17.50 22.34
N PRO A 89 11.45 -17.46 23.25
CA PRO A 89 10.52 -16.34 23.35
C PRO A 89 11.15 -14.97 23.59
N VAL A 90 12.43 -14.90 23.97
CA VAL A 90 13.12 -13.66 24.37
C VAL A 90 14.27 -13.30 23.43
N ARG A 91 14.93 -14.29 22.83
CA ARG A 91 16.15 -14.09 22.04
C ARG A 91 15.96 -14.47 20.59
N PHE A 92 16.65 -13.76 19.73
CA PHE A 92 16.63 -13.96 18.27
C PHE A 92 18.01 -13.69 17.67
N ILE A 93 18.22 -14.15 16.45
CA ILE A 93 19.31 -13.78 15.55
C ILE A 93 18.71 -12.84 14.50
N GLY A 94 19.44 -11.82 14.11
CA GLY A 94 19.00 -10.92 13.06
C GLY A 94 20.05 -9.88 12.71
N ASN A 95 19.80 -9.13 11.66
CA ASN A 95 20.69 -8.11 11.15
C ASN A 95 20.39 -6.74 11.77
N LEU A 96 21.39 -5.89 11.89
CA LEU A 96 21.21 -4.48 12.24
C LEU A 96 20.79 -3.72 11.00
N SER A 97 19.50 -3.47 10.89
CA SER A 97 18.92 -2.63 9.82
C SER A 97 17.76 -1.82 10.37
N SER A 98 17.69 -0.56 9.99
CA SER A 98 16.55 0.32 10.31
C SER A 98 15.38 0.17 9.33
N GLY A 99 15.66 -0.35 8.13
CA GLY A 99 14.71 -0.38 7.01
C GLY A 99 14.59 0.94 6.25
N LEU A 100 15.37 1.97 6.60
CA LEU A 100 15.22 3.33 6.07
C LEU A 100 15.22 3.37 4.53
N MET A 101 16.11 2.62 3.88
CA MET A 101 16.18 2.60 2.41
C MET A 101 14.85 2.14 1.79
N GLY A 102 14.29 1.01 2.24
CA GLY A 102 13.02 0.50 1.70
C GLY A 102 11.85 1.46 1.93
N PHE A 103 11.80 2.10 3.10
CA PHE A 103 10.76 3.10 3.39
C PHE A 103 10.89 4.35 2.52
N GLU A 104 12.11 4.86 2.26
CA GLU A 104 12.33 6.01 1.38
C GLU A 104 12.05 5.66 -0.10
N LEU A 105 12.40 4.45 -0.54
CA LEU A 105 12.02 3.93 -1.86
C LEU A 105 10.49 3.85 -2.01
N ALA A 106 9.79 3.37 -0.97
CA ALA A 106 8.34 3.30 -0.95
C ALA A 106 7.70 4.69 -1.07
N LYS A 107 8.15 5.66 -0.26
CA LYS A 107 7.70 7.05 -0.36
C LYS A 107 7.92 7.63 -1.76
N ARG A 108 9.10 7.38 -2.34
CA ARG A 108 9.40 7.87 -3.68
C ARG A 108 8.51 7.22 -4.74
N ALA A 109 8.29 5.91 -4.67
CA ALA A 109 7.40 5.21 -5.60
C ALA A 109 5.96 5.75 -5.51
N LEU A 110 5.43 5.94 -4.30
CA LEU A 110 4.12 6.56 -4.07
C LEU A 110 4.03 7.97 -4.67
N SER A 111 5.05 8.82 -4.44
CA SER A 111 5.10 10.18 -5.01
C SER A 111 5.16 10.21 -6.55
N LEU A 112 5.55 9.11 -7.17
CA LEU A 112 5.55 8.90 -8.62
C LEU A 112 4.27 8.22 -9.13
N GLY A 113 3.27 8.05 -8.27
CA GLY A 113 1.94 7.54 -8.62
C GLY A 113 1.78 6.02 -8.57
N ALA A 114 2.75 5.29 -8.01
CA ALA A 114 2.65 3.84 -7.86
C ALA A 114 1.68 3.42 -6.75
N LYS A 115 1.18 2.19 -6.86
CA LYS A 115 0.69 1.42 -5.72
C LYS A 115 1.85 0.64 -5.13
N VAL A 116 2.03 0.70 -3.81
CA VAL A 116 3.19 0.09 -3.16
C VAL A 116 2.75 -0.99 -2.17
N ASN A 117 3.27 -2.19 -2.34
CA ASN A 117 3.24 -3.25 -1.35
C ASN A 117 4.59 -3.24 -0.62
N LEU A 118 4.64 -2.74 0.62
CA LEU A 118 5.84 -2.68 1.44
C LEU A 118 5.82 -3.78 2.49
N ILE A 119 6.67 -4.78 2.34
CA ILE A 119 6.83 -5.87 3.31
C ILE A 119 8.01 -5.52 4.20
N SER A 120 7.73 -5.20 5.47
CA SER A 120 8.75 -4.72 6.39
C SER A 120 8.94 -5.65 7.57
N GLY A 121 10.17 -6.07 7.79
CA GLY A 121 10.61 -6.65 9.04
C GLY A 121 10.52 -5.63 10.20
N PRO A 122 10.96 -6.01 11.42
CA PRO A 122 10.88 -5.14 12.59
C PRO A 122 11.60 -3.80 12.36
N SER A 123 10.85 -2.72 12.45
CA SER A 123 11.35 -1.35 12.26
C SER A 123 10.45 -0.38 13.01
N ASN A 124 11.03 0.68 13.55
CA ASN A 124 10.31 1.78 14.19
C ASN A 124 9.74 2.80 13.17
N LEU A 125 10.08 2.64 11.88
CA LEU A 125 9.55 3.49 10.83
C LEU A 125 8.09 3.14 10.56
N ASN A 126 7.30 4.17 10.30
CA ASN A 126 5.91 4.03 9.89
C ASN A 126 5.64 4.92 8.68
N LEU A 127 4.77 4.44 7.81
CA LEU A 127 4.32 5.16 6.64
C LEU A 127 2.82 4.90 6.49
N GLN A 128 2.05 5.97 6.35
CA GLN A 128 0.60 5.92 6.14
C GLN A 128 0.29 6.83 4.97
N GLU A 129 0.00 6.23 3.84
CA GLU A 129 -0.29 6.94 2.59
C GLU A 129 -1.38 6.18 1.84
N ASN A 130 -2.15 6.92 1.04
CA ASN A 130 -3.03 6.30 0.06
C ASN A 130 -2.18 5.46 -0.91
N ASN A 131 -2.73 4.37 -1.42
CA ASN A 131 -2.03 3.42 -2.31
C ASN A 131 -0.84 2.67 -1.69
N LEU A 132 -0.70 2.65 -0.36
CA LEU A 132 0.28 1.84 0.37
C LEU A 132 -0.40 0.67 1.10
N ASP A 133 0.08 -0.54 0.83
CA ASP A 133 -0.18 -1.73 1.64
C ASP A 133 1.09 -2.09 2.44
N LEU A 134 1.10 -1.77 3.74
CA LEU A 134 2.23 -2.02 4.63
C LEU A 134 2.01 -3.32 5.41
N ILE A 135 2.74 -4.36 5.06
CA ILE A 135 2.71 -5.68 5.69
C ILE A 135 3.89 -5.82 6.64
N ARG A 136 3.62 -5.98 7.94
CA ARG A 136 4.64 -6.22 8.94
C ARG A 136 4.88 -7.72 9.10
N VAL A 137 6.15 -8.10 9.07
CA VAL A 137 6.62 -9.48 9.25
C VAL A 137 7.73 -9.52 10.29
N PHE A 138 8.05 -10.70 10.81
CA PHE A 138 9.09 -10.87 11.80
C PHE A 138 10.25 -11.71 11.28
N SER A 139 9.96 -12.83 10.63
CA SER A 139 10.95 -13.80 10.18
C SER A 139 11.18 -13.75 8.66
N THR A 140 12.26 -14.37 8.21
CA THR A 140 12.56 -14.58 6.80
C THR A 140 11.45 -15.35 6.11
N GLN A 141 10.92 -16.39 6.76
CA GLN A 141 9.83 -17.20 6.23
C GLN A 141 8.58 -16.38 5.97
N GLU A 142 8.17 -15.53 6.94
CA GLU A 142 7.01 -14.66 6.78
C GLU A 142 7.23 -13.63 5.65
N MET A 143 8.45 -13.08 5.54
CA MET A 143 8.78 -12.13 4.47
C MET A 143 8.69 -12.82 3.11
N TYR A 144 9.25 -14.01 2.95
CA TYR A 144 9.17 -14.81 1.73
C TYR A 144 7.72 -15.08 1.32
N GLU A 145 6.90 -15.62 2.25
CA GLU A 145 5.51 -15.98 1.96
C GLU A 145 4.67 -14.78 1.50
N ASN A 146 4.85 -13.62 2.13
CA ASN A 146 4.16 -12.41 1.74
C ASN A 146 4.70 -11.83 0.44
N SER A 147 6.01 -11.96 0.17
CA SER A 147 6.61 -11.55 -1.10
C SER A 147 6.04 -12.37 -2.26
N ILE A 148 5.99 -13.68 -2.14
CA ILE A 148 5.42 -14.56 -3.18
C ILE A 148 3.96 -14.23 -3.47
N LYS A 149 3.13 -13.95 -2.45
CA LYS A 149 1.72 -13.58 -2.66
C LYS A 149 1.55 -12.31 -3.50
N LYS A 150 2.47 -11.35 -3.35
CA LYS A 150 2.41 -10.06 -4.05
C LYS A 150 3.24 -10.01 -5.33
N PHE A 151 4.12 -10.98 -5.54
CA PHE A 151 5.07 -11.00 -6.67
C PHE A 151 4.37 -11.05 -8.02
N SER A 152 3.33 -11.86 -8.15
CA SER A 152 2.63 -12.08 -9.43
C SER A 152 1.89 -10.84 -9.96
N SER A 153 1.50 -9.92 -9.07
CA SER A 153 0.81 -8.67 -9.45
C SER A 153 1.78 -7.49 -9.60
N ALA A 154 3.04 -7.62 -9.14
CA ALA A 154 3.99 -6.54 -9.15
C ALA A 154 4.59 -6.29 -10.54
N ASP A 155 4.57 -5.03 -11.00
CA ASP A 155 5.30 -4.58 -12.19
C ASP A 155 6.80 -4.37 -11.89
N ILE A 156 7.13 -3.96 -10.67
CA ILE A 156 8.50 -3.68 -10.21
C ILE A 156 8.70 -4.31 -8.84
N VAL A 157 9.84 -4.97 -8.65
CA VAL A 157 10.21 -5.58 -7.37
C VAL A 157 11.56 -5.07 -6.92
N ILE A 158 11.66 -4.65 -5.64
CA ILE A 158 12.89 -4.14 -5.04
C ILE A 158 13.13 -4.87 -3.72
N PHE A 159 14.15 -5.71 -3.69
CA PHE A 159 14.59 -6.39 -2.48
C PHE A 159 15.64 -5.54 -1.76
N SER A 160 15.24 -4.87 -0.66
CA SER A 160 16.12 -4.01 0.14
C SER A 160 16.16 -4.40 1.62
N ALA A 161 15.53 -5.50 1.99
CA ALA A 161 15.56 -6.04 3.34
C ALA A 161 16.93 -6.64 3.68
N ALA A 162 17.31 -6.54 4.95
CA ALA A 162 18.47 -7.23 5.50
C ALA A 162 18.01 -8.58 6.08
N VAL A 163 17.88 -9.55 5.19
CA VAL A 163 17.39 -10.89 5.53
C VAL A 163 18.44 -11.67 6.28
N SER A 164 18.05 -12.46 7.28
CA SER A 164 18.94 -13.38 8.00
C SER A 164 19.22 -14.62 7.15
N ASP A 165 20.51 -14.91 6.89
CA ASP A 165 20.94 -16.09 6.11
C ASP A 165 20.77 -17.40 6.89
N TYR A 166 20.71 -17.31 8.22
CA TYR A 166 20.65 -18.46 9.12
C TYR A 166 19.55 -18.31 10.17
N THR A 167 18.89 -19.43 10.46
CA THR A 167 17.91 -19.57 11.55
C THR A 167 18.33 -20.70 12.50
N PRO A 168 17.98 -20.65 13.80
CA PRO A 168 18.20 -21.77 14.69
C PRO A 168 17.54 -23.05 14.16
N GLU A 169 18.28 -24.17 14.25
CA GLU A 169 17.76 -25.48 13.86
C GLU A 169 16.55 -25.88 14.72
N LEU A 170 16.59 -25.53 16.01
CA LEU A 170 15.54 -25.79 16.99
C LEU A 170 15.08 -24.48 17.65
N TYR A 171 13.76 -24.27 17.68
CA TYR A 171 13.13 -23.22 18.47
C TYR A 171 12.76 -23.78 19.85
N HIS A 172 13.09 -23.05 20.91
CA HIS A 172 12.77 -23.41 22.29
C HIS A 172 11.53 -22.66 22.78
N ASN A 173 10.46 -23.37 23.13
CA ASN A 173 9.20 -22.78 23.61
C ASN A 173 9.32 -22.05 24.97
N GLN A 174 10.42 -22.27 25.70
CA GLN A 174 10.69 -21.60 26.96
C GLN A 174 12.08 -20.95 26.91
N LYS A 175 12.23 -19.81 27.64
CA LYS A 175 13.52 -19.14 27.78
C LYS A 175 14.58 -20.13 28.28
N ILE A 176 15.67 -20.28 27.56
CA ILE A 176 16.81 -21.12 27.96
C ILE A 176 17.46 -20.50 29.20
N LYS A 177 17.48 -21.25 30.31
CA LYS A 177 18.12 -20.80 31.57
C LYS A 177 19.63 -20.96 31.47
N LYS A 178 20.40 -20.10 32.20
CA LYS A 178 21.87 -20.11 32.21
C LYS A 178 22.46 -21.42 32.73
N GLU A 179 21.74 -22.14 33.59
CA GLU A 179 22.14 -23.41 34.17
C GLU A 179 22.22 -24.56 33.16
N LYS A 180 21.53 -24.46 32.04
CA LYS A 180 21.70 -25.35 30.91
C LYS A 180 22.71 -24.72 29.96
N ASP A 181 23.98 -25.12 30.09
CA ASP A 181 25.08 -24.67 29.25
C ASP A 181 24.76 -24.75 27.76
N LEU A 182 24.26 -23.63 27.21
CA LEU A 182 24.14 -23.50 25.76
C LEU A 182 25.53 -23.16 25.21
N LYS A 183 26.39 -24.16 25.08
CA LYS A 183 27.78 -24.02 24.60
C LYS A 183 27.82 -23.78 23.08
N SER A 184 26.77 -24.18 22.37
CA SER A 184 26.67 -24.00 20.91
C SER A 184 25.21 -23.86 20.47
N LEU A 185 24.97 -23.06 19.46
CA LEU A 185 23.70 -22.92 18.79
C LEU A 185 23.87 -23.50 17.38
N LYS A 186 23.15 -24.57 17.08
CA LYS A 186 23.10 -25.09 15.71
C LYS A 186 22.22 -24.24 14.83
N LEU A 187 22.75 -23.90 13.67
CA LEU A 187 22.07 -23.07 12.68
C LEU A 187 21.83 -23.87 11.40
N LYS A 188 20.73 -23.58 10.74
CA LYS A 188 20.44 -23.99 9.36
C LYS A 188 20.25 -22.77 8.47
N LYS A 189 20.44 -22.93 7.17
CA LYS A 189 20.18 -21.85 6.20
C LYS A 189 18.68 -21.52 6.16
N THR A 190 18.38 -20.24 5.99
CA THR A 190 17.05 -19.75 5.69
C THR A 190 16.74 -19.93 4.20
N ILE A 191 15.50 -19.63 3.83
CA ILE A 191 15.11 -19.53 2.42
C ILE A 191 15.63 -18.21 1.86
N ASP A 192 16.05 -18.21 0.60
CA ASP A 192 16.44 -17.00 -0.13
C ASP A 192 15.18 -16.31 -0.67
N ILE A 193 15.16 -14.95 -0.67
CA ILE A 193 13.98 -14.13 -1.04
C ILE A 193 14.25 -13.38 -2.33
#